data_5ee1837edf4f740904ddcdf344b2fc9a
#
_entry.id   5ee1837edf4f740904ddcdf344b2fc9a
#
_cell.length_a   1.000
_cell.length_b   1.000
_cell.length_c   1.000
_cell.angle_alpha   90.00
_cell.angle_beta   90.00
_cell.angle_gamma   90.00
#
_symmetry.space_group_name_H-M   'P 1'
#
loop_
_entity.id
_entity.type
_entity.pdbx_description
1 polymer ?
#
loop_
_entity_poly.entity_id
_entity_poly.type
_entity_poly.pdbx_seq_one_letter_code
_entity_poly.pdbx_strand_id
1 'polypeptide(L)' 'MSNIYNFPGQTYTDIDANEMLKNVSEQLSFDSVVILGWTEGEKMTLCSSMGSTAEIVYSLELCKKAVMEASEL' A
#
# COMPACT_ATOMS: atom_id res chain seq x y z
N MET A 1 -1.32 15.79 1.91
CA MET A 1 -0.67 15.52 0.62
C MET A 1 -0.84 14.05 0.27
N SER A 2 -1.36 13.80 -0.91
CA SER A 2 -1.58 12.43 -1.35
C SER A 2 -0.29 11.85 -1.94
N ASN A 3 0.04 10.62 -1.55
CA ASN A 3 1.24 9.92 -2.01
C ASN A 3 0.87 8.58 -2.64
N ILE A 4 -0.20 8.57 -3.40
CA ILE A 4 -0.59 7.37 -4.12
C ILE A 4 0.22 7.31 -5.41
N TYR A 5 0.95 6.21 -5.58
CA TYR A 5 1.76 5.97 -6.75
C TYR A 5 1.01 5.11 -7.74
N ASN A 6 1.02 5.57 -8.99
CA ASN A 6 0.57 4.75 -10.11
C ASN A 6 1.82 4.28 -10.84
N PHE A 7 2.04 2.98 -10.86
CA PHE A 7 3.20 2.43 -11.54
C PHE A 7 2.98 2.42 -13.05
N PRO A 8 4.06 2.61 -13.83
CA PRO A 8 3.94 2.49 -15.28
C PRO A 8 3.37 1.13 -15.67
N GLY A 9 2.40 1.13 -16.53
CA GLY A 9 1.74 -0.09 -16.95
C GLY A 9 0.62 -0.55 -16.03
N GLN A 10 0.44 0.11 -14.89
CA GLN A 10 -0.66 -0.22 -14.00
C GLN A 10 -1.95 0.35 -14.58
N THR A 11 -2.92 -0.52 -14.79
CA THR A 11 -4.23 -0.15 -15.29
C THR A 11 -5.28 -0.64 -14.31
N TYR A 12 -6.53 -0.65 -14.72
CA TYR A 12 -7.60 -1.21 -13.90
C TYR A 12 -7.68 -2.73 -14.02
N THR A 13 -6.75 -3.34 -14.73
CA THR A 13 -6.67 -4.79 -14.81
C THR A 13 -5.86 -5.32 -13.64
N ASP A 14 -6.11 -6.57 -13.30
CA ASP A 14 -5.41 -7.20 -12.19
C ASP A 14 -3.94 -7.40 -12.50
N ILE A 15 -3.12 -7.03 -11.55
CA ILE A 15 -1.69 -7.24 -11.60
C ILE A 15 -1.36 -8.25 -10.51
N ASP A 16 -0.46 -9.19 -10.81
CA ASP A 16 -0.03 -10.13 -9.79
C ASP A 16 0.51 -9.39 -8.58
N ALA A 17 -0.02 -9.70 -7.40
CA ALA A 17 0.31 -8.98 -6.18
C ALA A 17 1.79 -9.09 -5.82
N ASN A 18 2.36 -10.28 -5.95
CA ASN A 18 3.77 -10.48 -5.62
C ASN A 18 4.68 -9.75 -6.60
N GLU A 19 4.31 -9.72 -7.86
CA GLU A 19 5.06 -8.98 -8.86
C GLU A 19 5.00 -7.49 -8.58
N MET A 20 3.84 -6.99 -8.17
CA MET A 20 3.69 -5.60 -7.79
C MET A 20 4.60 -5.24 -6.62
N LEU A 21 4.61 -6.07 -5.57
CA LEU A 21 5.48 -5.86 -4.41
C LEU A 21 6.94 -5.82 -4.80
N LYS A 22 7.35 -6.72 -5.67
CA LYS A 22 8.72 -6.76 -6.15
C LYS A 22 9.08 -5.48 -6.89
N ASN A 23 8.22 -5.03 -7.79
CA ASN A 23 8.45 -3.82 -8.57
C ASN A 23 8.55 -2.59 -7.66
N VAL A 24 7.68 -2.50 -6.66
CA VAL A 24 7.72 -1.39 -5.71
C VAL A 24 9.04 -1.38 -4.95
N SER A 25 9.49 -2.53 -4.48
CA SER A 25 10.72 -2.63 -3.72
C SER A 25 11.95 -2.29 -4.56
N GLU A 26 11.90 -2.53 -5.86
CA GLU A 26 12.99 -2.20 -6.76
C GLU A 26 13.02 -0.73 -7.15
N GLN A 27 11.87 -0.09 -7.24
CA GLN A 27 11.76 1.28 -7.73
C GLN A 27 11.80 2.34 -6.63
N LEU A 28 11.40 1.98 -5.43
CA LEU A 28 11.30 2.92 -4.32
C LEU A 28 12.10 2.45 -3.13
N SER A 29 12.65 3.41 -2.41
CA SER A 29 13.35 3.14 -1.15
C SER A 29 12.49 3.67 -0.02
N PHE A 30 12.21 2.83 0.96
CA PHE A 30 11.34 3.17 2.07
C PHE A 30 12.10 3.21 3.39
N ASP A 31 11.82 4.22 4.22
CA ASP A 31 12.30 4.26 5.58
C ASP A 31 11.48 3.33 6.47
N SER A 32 10.19 3.27 6.20
CA SER A 32 9.28 2.36 6.91
C SER A 32 8.13 2.01 5.99
N VAL A 33 7.45 0.92 6.29
CA VAL A 33 6.38 0.44 5.42
C VAL A 33 5.30 -0.27 6.22
N VAL A 34 4.06 -0.10 5.78
CA VAL A 34 2.92 -0.87 6.23
C VAL A 34 2.28 -1.49 4.99
N ILE A 35 2.09 -2.78 5.01
CA ILE A 35 1.49 -3.50 3.90
C ILE A 35 0.18 -4.13 4.36
N LEU A 36 -0.88 -3.82 3.66
CA LEU A 36 -2.17 -4.43 3.87
C LEU A 36 -2.50 -5.28 2.65
N GLY A 37 -2.81 -6.52 2.86
CA GLY A 37 -3.12 -7.39 1.73
C GLY A 37 -4.08 -8.51 2.12
N TRP A 38 -4.43 -9.30 1.15
CA TRP A 38 -5.26 -10.48 1.34
C TRP A 38 -4.46 -11.69 0.91
N THR A 39 -4.36 -12.65 1.81
CA THR A 39 -3.67 -13.90 1.55
C THR A 39 -4.71 -14.98 1.27
N GLU A 40 -4.26 -16.23 1.17
CA GLU A 40 -5.13 -17.36 0.85
C GLU A 40 -6.39 -17.40 1.72
N GLY A 41 -7.53 -17.66 1.07
CA GLY A 41 -8.81 -17.72 1.76
C GLY A 41 -9.36 -16.35 2.13
N GLU A 42 -8.91 -15.32 1.44
CA GLU A 42 -9.35 -13.94 1.67
C GLU A 42 -9.07 -13.44 3.07
N LYS A 43 -7.98 -13.88 3.65
CA LYS A 43 -7.53 -13.40 4.94
C LYS A 43 -6.86 -12.04 4.82
N MET A 44 -7.36 -11.08 5.56
CA MET A 44 -6.69 -9.79 5.66
C MET A 44 -5.39 -9.94 6.43
N THR A 45 -4.30 -9.50 5.84
CA THR A 45 -2.98 -9.62 6.42
C THR A 45 -2.32 -8.26 6.46
N LEU A 46 -1.76 -7.91 7.60
CA LEU A 46 -1.05 -6.64 7.77
C LEU A 46 0.37 -6.92 8.19
N CYS A 47 1.30 -6.33 7.47
CA CYS A 47 2.72 -6.41 7.78
C CYS A 47 3.26 -4.99 7.97
N SER A 48 4.08 -4.79 8.98
CA SER A 48 4.62 -3.47 9.26
C SER A 48 6.06 -3.56 9.72
N SER A 49 6.87 -2.61 9.24
CA SER A 49 8.21 -2.41 9.76
C SER A 49 8.21 -1.48 10.97
N MET A 50 7.07 -0.83 11.24
CA MET A 50 6.92 0.03 12.41
C MET A 50 6.51 -0.80 13.62
N GLY A 51 7.05 -0.45 14.79
CA GLY A 51 6.76 -1.17 16.02
C GLY A 51 5.63 -0.57 16.85
N SER A 52 5.20 0.63 16.55
CA SER A 52 4.19 1.33 17.33
C SER A 52 2.80 1.16 16.72
N THR A 53 1.87 0.64 17.53
CA THR A 53 0.47 0.52 17.10
C THR A 53 -0.13 1.87 16.71
N ALA A 54 0.20 2.90 17.47
CA ALA A 54 -0.31 4.25 17.18
C ALA A 54 0.18 4.76 15.82
N GLU A 55 1.44 4.52 15.49
CA GLU A 55 1.99 4.91 14.20
C GLU A 55 1.36 4.14 13.05
N ILE A 56 1.12 2.86 13.26
CA ILE A 56 0.46 2.02 12.25
C ILE A 56 -0.95 2.53 11.98
N VAL A 57 -1.72 2.77 13.02
CA VAL A 57 -3.09 3.29 12.88
C VAL A 57 -3.10 4.65 12.19
N TYR A 58 -2.21 5.53 12.59
CA TYR A 58 -2.09 6.85 11.97
C TYR A 58 -1.77 6.74 10.48
N SER A 59 -0.83 5.86 10.13
CA SER A 59 -0.45 5.63 8.73
C SER A 59 -1.63 5.10 7.92
N LEU A 60 -2.41 4.19 8.48
CA LEU A 60 -3.58 3.65 7.81
C LEU A 60 -4.65 4.72 7.59
N GLU A 61 -4.83 5.63 8.55
CA GLU A 61 -5.77 6.73 8.39
C GLU A 61 -5.32 7.70 7.31
N LEU A 62 -4.04 8.00 7.24
CA LEU A 62 -3.51 8.83 6.18
C LEU A 62 -3.68 8.18 4.82
N CYS A 63 -3.47 6.88 4.75
CA CYS A 63 -3.65 6.12 3.51
C CYS A 63 -5.12 6.17 3.06
N LYS A 64 -6.04 5.96 3.99
CA LYS A 64 -7.47 6.03 3.72
C LYS A 64 -7.83 7.39 3.12
N LYS A 65 -7.36 8.45 3.75
CA LYS A 65 -7.62 9.80 3.27
C LYS A 65 -7.09 10.02 1.86
N ALA A 66 -5.86 9.57 1.62
CA ALA A 66 -5.22 9.72 0.32
C ALA A 66 -5.99 8.98 -0.77
N VAL A 67 -6.44 7.76 -0.47
CA VAL A 67 -7.22 6.97 -1.43
C VAL A 67 -8.54 7.67 -1.76
N MET A 68 -9.21 8.20 -0.75
CA MET A 68 -10.47 8.89 -0.96
C MET A 68 -10.30 10.17 -1.76
N GLU A 69 -9.24 10.92 -1.51
CA GLU A 69 -8.94 12.12 -2.30
C GLU A 69 -8.64 11.77 -3.75
N ALA A 70 -7.90 10.70 -3.98
CA ALA A 70 -7.57 10.26 -5.33
C ALA A 70 -8.82 9.80 -6.09
N SER A 71 -9.78 9.19 -5.40
CA SER A 71 -10.99 8.71 -6.04
C SER A 71 -11.96 9.82 -6.44
N GLU A 72 -11.76 11.03 -5.92
CA GLU A 72 -12.55 12.18 -6.28
C GLU A 72 -12.09 12.85 -7.58
N LEU A 73 -10.94 12.43 -8.07
CA LEU A 73 -10.42 12.95 -9.34
C LEU A 73 -11.01 12.18 -10.55
#